data_05ada3e357e5e7f4ec1a19713d5563f6
#
_entry.id   05ada3e357e5e7f4ec1a19713d5563f6
#
_cell.length_a   1.000
_cell.length_b   1.000
_cell.length_c   1.000
_cell.angle_alpha   90.00
_cell.angle_beta   90.00
_cell.angle_gamma   90.00
#
_symmetry.space_group_name_H-M   'P 1'
#
loop_
_entity.id
_entity.type
_entity.pdbx_description
1 polymer ?
#
loop_
_entity_poly.entity_id
_entity_poly.type
_entity_poly.pdbx_seq_one_letter_code
_entity_poly.pdbx_strand_id
1 'polypeptide(L)'
;PNPVNSEAIIAESRVTSFRKKHHLSEITVLNADGRRYVYGLPVYNTIQKEVSFSADKAVADIQTGLVEYTPGTDNTIRNTKGKDNFYGAEEIPAYAHSFLLTGIVSADYTDKTGDGITDDDMGDAVKFNYCRPYGNNYMFRWRTPLAENKATYSEGLKTDYSDDKGSYIYGQKEIWYLHSIESKSMIATFTLNDPQRGELREDAFGSKGENGGTDMQQPLRYLKQIDVYSKADYVKNKEAAKPVKTVHFEYNYELCLGVPSSAPGKGKLTLKKIWFTYNKNNKGQKKPYVFLYHPKDINDPGSDPKAAYNPGYDPKGFDRWGNYKDARNNPAQMSNADYPYTLQNGNETNNGKWDSTKAAMHAAAW
;
A
#
# COMPACT_ATOMS: atom_id res chain seq x y z
N PRO A 1 -8.26 27.05 -11.46
CA PRO A 1 -8.27 25.76 -10.79
C PRO A 1 -9.69 25.25 -10.67
N ASN A 2 -9.91 24.01 -11.03
CA ASN A 2 -11.22 23.38 -10.87
C ASN A 2 -11.46 23.18 -9.35
N PRO A 3 -12.53 23.75 -8.76
CA PRO A 3 -12.79 23.62 -7.32
C PRO A 3 -13.07 22.16 -6.88
N VAL A 4 -13.36 21.28 -7.83
CA VAL A 4 -13.62 19.87 -7.58
C VAL A 4 -12.32 19.05 -7.53
N ASN A 5 -11.24 19.52 -8.16
CA ASN A 5 -9.94 18.88 -8.17
C ASN A 5 -8.83 19.94 -8.12
N SER A 6 -8.41 20.27 -6.90
CA SER A 6 -7.47 21.37 -6.64
C SER A 6 -6.00 20.99 -6.77
N GLU A 7 -5.68 19.71 -6.88
CA GLU A 7 -4.29 19.27 -7.05
C GLU A 7 -3.78 19.69 -8.43
N ALA A 8 -2.59 20.29 -8.44
CA ALA A 8 -1.94 20.67 -9.68
C ALA A 8 -1.29 19.44 -10.35
N ILE A 9 -1.42 19.36 -11.67
CA ILE A 9 -0.59 18.45 -12.49
C ILE A 9 0.85 18.95 -12.41
N ILE A 10 1.76 18.07 -12.02
CA ILE A 10 3.16 18.41 -11.80
C ILE A 10 4.00 17.94 -12.97
N ALA A 11 4.73 18.86 -13.60
CA ALA A 11 5.79 18.53 -14.54
C ALA A 11 7.03 18.10 -13.73
N GLU A 12 7.46 16.85 -13.90
CA GLU A 12 8.56 16.28 -13.14
C GLU A 12 9.86 16.31 -13.91
N SER A 13 10.94 16.73 -13.24
CA SER A 13 12.28 16.70 -13.85
C SER A 13 12.76 15.25 -14.00
N ARG A 14 13.26 14.90 -15.18
CA ARG A 14 13.80 13.56 -15.48
C ARG A 14 15.17 13.31 -14.83
N VAL A 15 15.93 14.36 -14.57
CA VAL A 15 17.25 14.28 -13.96
C VAL A 15 17.28 15.10 -12.68
N THR A 16 17.44 14.41 -11.56
CA THR A 16 17.53 14.98 -10.23
C THR A 16 18.68 14.32 -9.46
N SER A 17 18.85 14.65 -8.18
CA SER A 17 19.89 14.06 -7.35
C SER A 17 19.82 12.53 -7.29
N PHE A 18 18.60 11.94 -7.29
CA PHE A 18 18.36 10.50 -7.24
C PHE A 18 18.05 9.88 -8.63
N ARG A 19 17.49 10.63 -9.57
CA ARG A 19 17.27 10.18 -10.95
C ARG A 19 18.55 10.36 -11.76
N LYS A 20 19.21 9.28 -12.12
CA LYS A 20 20.49 9.33 -12.86
C LYS A 20 20.25 9.23 -14.36
N LYS A 21 21.19 9.75 -15.16
CA LYS A 21 21.11 9.75 -16.64
C LYS A 21 21.01 8.35 -17.24
N HIS A 22 21.52 7.33 -16.55
CA HIS A 22 21.48 5.92 -16.99
C HIS A 22 20.23 5.19 -16.54
N HIS A 23 19.38 5.78 -15.71
CA HIS A 23 18.10 5.17 -15.36
C HIS A 23 17.13 5.23 -16.54
N LEU A 24 16.28 4.19 -16.64
CA LEU A 24 15.21 4.20 -17.63
C LEU A 24 14.25 5.36 -17.33
N SER A 25 13.91 6.11 -18.36
CA SER A 25 12.98 7.25 -18.26
C SER A 25 11.56 6.86 -18.68
N GLU A 26 11.45 5.84 -19.53
CA GLU A 26 10.19 5.41 -20.11
C GLU A 26 10.27 3.97 -20.59
N ILE A 27 9.15 3.27 -20.55
CA ILE A 27 8.96 1.95 -21.16
C ILE A 27 7.76 2.04 -22.08
N THR A 28 7.94 1.75 -23.35
CA THR A 28 6.85 1.66 -24.33
C THR A 28 6.62 0.20 -24.71
N VAL A 29 5.40 -0.27 -24.54
CA VAL A 29 4.98 -1.63 -24.91
C VAL A 29 4.10 -1.56 -26.16
N LEU A 30 4.54 -2.22 -27.24
CA LEU A 30 3.73 -2.41 -28.45
C LEU A 30 2.88 -3.67 -28.29
N ASN A 31 1.57 -3.49 -28.40
CA ASN A 31 0.61 -4.62 -28.38
C ASN A 31 0.40 -5.18 -29.81
N ALA A 32 -0.14 -6.39 -29.89
CA ALA A 32 -0.41 -7.08 -31.17
C ALA A 32 -1.39 -6.35 -32.09
N ASP A 33 -2.27 -5.51 -31.55
CA ASP A 33 -3.22 -4.65 -32.29
C ASP A 33 -2.61 -3.34 -32.78
N GLY A 34 -1.28 -3.15 -32.61
CA GLY A 34 -0.55 -1.95 -32.99
C GLY A 34 -0.62 -0.78 -32.01
N ARG A 35 -1.41 -0.90 -30.93
CA ARG A 35 -1.45 0.12 -29.87
C ARG A 35 -0.15 0.12 -29.07
N ARG A 36 0.27 1.31 -28.67
CA ARG A 36 1.44 1.53 -27.79
C ARG A 36 0.97 2.00 -26.43
N TYR A 37 1.46 1.32 -25.39
CA TYR A 37 1.26 1.69 -24.00
C TYR A 37 2.53 2.36 -23.50
N VAL A 38 2.46 3.65 -23.19
CA VAL A 38 3.59 4.48 -22.80
C VAL A 38 3.61 4.62 -21.28
N TYR A 39 4.57 4.00 -20.64
CA TYR A 39 4.83 4.12 -19.20
C TYR A 39 5.92 5.15 -18.98
N GLY A 40 5.55 6.43 -19.09
CA GLY A 40 6.48 7.56 -19.19
C GLY A 40 6.81 8.23 -17.86
N LEU A 41 6.23 7.78 -16.73
CA LEU A 41 6.50 8.36 -15.42
C LEU A 41 7.10 7.33 -14.47
N PRO A 42 8.44 7.29 -14.31
CA PRO A 42 9.10 6.45 -13.32
C PRO A 42 8.83 6.98 -11.90
N VAL A 43 8.44 6.10 -10.99
CA VAL A 43 8.19 6.39 -9.57
C VAL A 43 9.29 5.75 -8.73
N TYR A 44 9.95 6.54 -7.90
CA TYR A 44 11.17 6.14 -7.21
C TYR A 44 10.93 5.75 -5.75
N ASN A 45 11.59 4.66 -5.34
CA ASN A 45 12.09 4.52 -3.98
C ASN A 45 13.41 5.29 -3.91
N THR A 46 13.48 6.30 -3.05
CA THR A 46 14.69 7.10 -2.89
C THR A 46 15.63 6.52 -1.85
N ILE A 47 15.07 5.78 -0.90
CA ILE A 47 15.79 5.00 0.13
C ILE A 47 15.03 3.70 0.33
N GLN A 48 15.75 2.60 0.37
CA GLN A 48 15.25 1.32 0.89
C GLN A 48 16.37 0.65 1.65
N LYS A 49 16.12 0.33 2.92
CA LYS A 49 17.09 -0.23 3.84
C LYS A 49 16.48 -1.40 4.59
N GLU A 50 17.16 -2.52 4.58
CA GLU A 50 16.84 -3.70 5.39
C GLU A 50 17.90 -3.84 6.48
N VAL A 51 17.46 -4.04 7.72
CA VAL A 51 18.36 -4.15 8.87
C VAL A 51 17.95 -5.36 9.69
N SER A 52 18.94 -6.17 10.07
CA SER A 52 18.79 -7.29 10.98
C SER A 52 19.88 -7.23 12.05
N PHE A 53 19.53 -7.55 13.29
CA PHE A 53 20.46 -7.44 14.41
C PHE A 53 20.10 -8.39 15.55
N SER A 54 21.08 -8.68 16.39
CA SER A 54 20.88 -9.44 17.62
C SER A 54 20.22 -8.59 18.69
N ALA A 55 19.34 -9.20 19.48
CA ALA A 55 18.75 -8.66 20.68
C ALA A 55 18.93 -9.63 21.84
N ASP A 56 18.82 -9.12 23.05
CA ASP A 56 18.76 -10.00 24.24
C ASP A 56 17.42 -10.73 24.23
N LYS A 57 17.43 -12.00 24.61
CA LYS A 57 16.23 -12.81 24.67
C LYS A 57 15.19 -12.22 25.63
N ALA A 58 13.98 -12.02 25.11
CA ALA A 58 12.84 -11.61 25.91
C ALA A 58 11.65 -12.53 25.64
N VAL A 59 10.93 -12.95 26.68
CA VAL A 59 9.74 -13.79 26.55
C VAL A 59 8.63 -13.08 25.74
N ALA A 60 8.59 -11.74 25.84
CA ALA A 60 7.62 -10.94 25.12
C ALA A 60 7.83 -10.97 23.59
N ASP A 61 9.04 -11.22 23.09
CA ASP A 61 9.36 -11.15 21.65
C ASP A 61 8.58 -12.20 20.86
N ILE A 62 8.57 -13.46 21.31
CA ILE A 62 7.80 -14.52 20.66
C ILE A 62 6.28 -14.28 20.83
N GLN A 63 5.84 -13.71 21.95
CA GLN A 63 4.43 -13.45 22.21
C GLN A 63 3.86 -12.31 21.39
N THR A 64 4.64 -11.24 21.22
CA THR A 64 4.22 -10.02 20.48
C THR A 64 4.59 -10.07 19.00
N GLY A 65 5.58 -10.89 18.61
CA GLY A 65 6.21 -10.88 17.29
C GLY A 65 7.11 -9.66 17.07
N LEU A 66 7.48 -8.93 18.13
CA LEU A 66 8.26 -7.70 18.07
C LEU A 66 9.42 -7.73 19.07
N VAL A 67 10.57 -7.25 18.63
CA VAL A 67 11.79 -7.05 19.41
C VAL A 67 11.93 -5.58 19.73
N GLU A 68 12.22 -5.23 20.99
CA GLU A 68 12.61 -3.88 21.38
C GLU A 68 14.11 -3.68 21.18
N TYR A 69 14.52 -2.49 20.76
CA TYR A 69 15.92 -2.15 20.55
C TYR A 69 16.20 -0.68 20.86
N THR A 70 17.47 -0.38 21.13
CA THR A 70 17.96 1.00 21.34
C THR A 70 18.48 1.55 20.02
N PRO A 71 17.80 2.55 19.42
CA PRO A 71 18.23 3.18 18.18
C PRO A 71 19.65 3.75 18.25
N GLY A 72 20.42 3.57 17.18
CA GLY A 72 21.77 4.08 17.07
C GLY A 72 22.83 3.26 17.86
N THR A 73 22.38 2.21 18.55
CA THR A 73 23.25 1.25 19.23
C THR A 73 22.99 -0.16 18.69
N ASP A 74 21.83 -0.73 19.00
CA ASP A 74 21.52 -2.13 18.66
C ASP A 74 21.37 -2.36 17.16
N ASN A 75 20.87 -1.37 16.43
CA ASN A 75 20.73 -1.38 14.97
C ASN A 75 21.96 -0.78 14.24
N THR A 76 23.15 -0.97 14.77
CA THR A 76 24.42 -0.50 14.19
C THR A 76 25.53 -1.53 14.43
N ILE A 77 26.72 -1.29 13.82
CA ILE A 77 27.93 -2.10 14.07
C ILE A 77 28.42 -2.04 15.54
N ARG A 78 27.80 -1.19 16.37
CA ARG A 78 28.10 -1.09 17.80
C ARG A 78 27.23 -2.00 18.65
N ASN A 79 26.43 -2.85 18.01
CA ASN A 79 25.58 -3.80 18.71
C ASN A 79 26.42 -4.73 19.60
N THR A 80 26.02 -4.82 20.88
CA THR A 80 26.62 -5.72 21.86
C THR A 80 25.59 -6.70 22.44
N LYS A 81 24.40 -6.77 21.81
CA LYS A 81 23.28 -7.59 22.25
C LYS A 81 23.37 -9.00 21.70
N GLY A 82 22.63 -9.88 22.36
CA GLY A 82 22.62 -11.28 22.02
C GLY A 82 23.97 -11.96 22.28
N LYS A 83 24.17 -13.10 21.66
CA LYS A 83 25.37 -13.93 21.85
C LYS A 83 26.47 -13.66 20.83
N ASP A 84 26.06 -13.28 19.62
CA ASP A 84 26.96 -13.07 18.48
C ASP A 84 27.14 -11.61 18.08
N ASN A 85 26.46 -10.67 18.77
CA ASN A 85 26.52 -9.22 18.49
C ASN A 85 26.21 -8.91 17.02
N PHE A 86 25.37 -9.72 16.38
CA PHE A 86 25.13 -9.65 14.94
C PHE A 86 24.49 -8.31 14.56
N TYR A 87 24.99 -7.73 13.49
CA TYR A 87 24.39 -6.62 12.78
C TYR A 87 24.62 -6.81 11.28
N GLY A 88 23.56 -6.69 10.50
CA GLY A 88 23.61 -6.65 9.06
C GLY A 88 22.66 -5.58 8.53
N ALA A 89 23.10 -4.85 7.53
CA ALA A 89 22.26 -3.88 6.83
C ALA A 89 22.54 -3.91 5.33
N GLU A 90 21.47 -3.82 4.56
CA GLU A 90 21.52 -3.63 3.12
C GLU A 90 20.78 -2.35 2.78
N GLU A 91 21.42 -1.45 2.04
CA GLU A 91 20.81 -0.23 1.55
C GLU A 91 20.83 -0.21 0.02
N ILE A 92 19.65 -0.18 -0.58
CA ILE A 92 19.49 -0.16 -2.03
C ILE A 92 19.50 1.30 -2.49
N PRO A 93 20.38 1.68 -3.44
CA PRO A 93 20.37 3.00 -4.05
C PRO A 93 19.02 3.34 -4.68
N ALA A 94 18.74 4.63 -4.86
CA ALA A 94 17.50 5.10 -5.45
C ALA A 94 17.22 4.42 -6.81
N TYR A 95 16.02 3.86 -6.96
CA TYR A 95 15.59 3.15 -8.16
C TYR A 95 14.11 3.40 -8.45
N ALA A 96 13.73 3.32 -9.73
CA ALA A 96 12.32 3.34 -10.10
C ALA A 96 11.69 1.99 -9.75
N HIS A 97 10.77 1.97 -8.79
CA HIS A 97 10.06 0.75 -8.39
C HIS A 97 8.83 0.46 -9.25
N SER A 98 8.36 1.46 -10.00
CA SER A 98 7.25 1.33 -10.95
C SER A 98 7.33 2.42 -12.01
N PHE A 99 6.63 2.17 -13.13
CA PHE A 99 6.45 3.13 -14.21
C PHE A 99 4.96 3.31 -14.41
N LEU A 100 4.45 4.52 -14.27
CA LEU A 100 3.04 4.82 -14.43
C LEU A 100 2.70 5.04 -15.91
N LEU A 101 1.52 4.54 -16.30
CA LEU A 101 1.00 4.67 -17.66
C LEU A 101 0.64 6.15 -17.92
N THR A 102 1.32 6.78 -18.87
CA THR A 102 1.09 8.19 -19.25
C THR A 102 0.32 8.33 -20.55
N GLY A 103 0.32 7.30 -21.39
CA GLY A 103 -0.39 7.33 -22.66
C GLY A 103 -0.74 5.94 -23.20
N ILE A 104 -1.87 5.87 -23.89
CA ILE A 104 -2.21 4.76 -24.81
C ILE A 104 -2.47 5.42 -26.15
N VAL A 105 -1.69 5.08 -27.17
CA VAL A 105 -1.81 5.67 -28.49
C VAL A 105 -2.10 4.60 -29.54
N SER A 106 -2.94 4.96 -30.53
CA SER A 106 -3.29 4.08 -31.65
C SER A 106 -2.08 3.82 -32.56
N ALA A 107 -2.21 2.85 -33.46
CA ALA A 107 -1.15 2.49 -34.41
C ALA A 107 -0.80 3.65 -35.34
N ASP A 108 -1.79 4.47 -35.71
CA ASP A 108 -1.70 5.62 -36.59
C ASP A 108 -1.44 6.96 -35.87
N TYR A 109 -1.17 6.91 -34.55
CA TYR A 109 -0.86 8.12 -33.80
C TYR A 109 0.47 8.74 -34.23
N THR A 110 0.41 10.05 -34.50
CA THR A 110 1.55 10.88 -34.86
C THR A 110 1.49 12.20 -34.07
N ASP A 111 2.51 12.43 -33.23
CA ASP A 111 2.73 13.70 -32.57
C ASP A 111 3.28 14.70 -33.60
N LYS A 112 2.49 15.75 -33.90
CA LYS A 112 2.81 16.72 -34.94
C LYS A 112 3.80 17.82 -34.51
N THR A 113 3.74 18.14 -33.23
CA THR A 113 4.45 19.30 -32.67
C THR A 113 5.61 18.89 -31.76
N GLY A 114 5.71 17.61 -31.40
CA GLY A 114 6.78 17.08 -30.54
C GLY A 114 6.59 17.47 -29.07
N ASP A 115 5.36 17.82 -28.66
CA ASP A 115 5.03 18.28 -27.32
C ASP A 115 4.24 17.21 -26.50
N GLY A 116 4.18 15.99 -27.01
CA GLY A 116 3.51 14.86 -26.43
C GLY A 116 2.05 14.73 -26.87
N ILE A 117 1.22 14.02 -26.08
CA ILE A 117 -0.18 13.80 -26.46
C ILE A 117 -0.99 15.08 -26.28
N THR A 118 -1.43 15.66 -27.41
CA THR A 118 -2.24 16.90 -27.49
C THR A 118 -3.42 16.76 -28.45
N ASP A 119 -4.26 17.79 -28.52
CA ASP A 119 -5.51 17.71 -29.32
C ASP A 119 -5.29 17.89 -30.81
N ASP A 120 -4.13 18.42 -31.23
CA ASP A 120 -3.77 18.65 -32.65
C ASP A 120 -3.08 17.44 -33.30
N ASP A 121 -2.82 16.37 -32.52
CA ASP A 121 -2.20 15.15 -33.00
C ASP A 121 -3.14 14.32 -33.90
N MET A 122 -2.53 13.55 -34.78
CA MET A 122 -3.26 12.56 -35.60
C MET A 122 -3.42 11.24 -34.87
N GLY A 123 -4.44 10.45 -35.28
CA GLY A 123 -4.76 9.17 -34.66
C GLY A 123 -5.49 9.34 -33.32
N ASP A 124 -5.71 8.25 -32.59
CA ASP A 124 -6.37 8.25 -31.29
C ASP A 124 -5.36 8.11 -30.15
N ALA A 125 -5.62 8.83 -29.07
CA ALA A 125 -4.81 8.76 -27.86
C ALA A 125 -5.66 8.90 -26.59
N VAL A 126 -5.18 8.26 -25.52
CA VAL A 126 -5.65 8.46 -24.14
C VAL A 126 -4.46 8.89 -23.31
N LYS A 127 -4.57 10.03 -22.67
CA LYS A 127 -3.53 10.65 -21.82
C LYS A 127 -3.88 10.45 -20.35
N PHE A 128 -2.89 10.11 -19.53
CA PHE A 128 -3.02 9.95 -18.07
C PHE A 128 -2.17 11.03 -17.40
N ASN A 129 -2.80 11.89 -16.62
CA ASN A 129 -2.15 12.94 -15.87
C ASN A 129 -2.10 12.59 -14.38
N TYR A 130 -0.99 12.92 -13.72
CA TYR A 130 -0.75 12.61 -12.32
C TYR A 130 -0.45 13.85 -11.51
N CYS A 131 -0.69 13.79 -10.20
CA CYS A 131 -0.40 14.88 -9.26
C CYS A 131 0.27 14.36 -7.99
N ARG A 132 0.90 15.29 -7.24
CA ARG A 132 1.51 15.05 -5.93
C ARG A 132 0.94 16.05 -4.92
N PRO A 133 -0.09 15.69 -4.16
CA PRO A 133 -0.80 16.63 -3.27
C PRO A 133 0.07 17.29 -2.21
N TYR A 134 1.15 16.65 -1.80
CA TYR A 134 2.10 17.17 -0.81
C TYR A 134 3.33 17.85 -1.42
N GLY A 135 3.34 18.04 -2.75
CA GLY A 135 4.41 18.71 -3.48
C GLY A 135 5.56 17.79 -3.88
N ASN A 136 6.47 18.34 -4.72
CA ASN A 136 7.54 17.57 -5.38
C ASN A 136 8.58 17.00 -4.43
N ASN A 137 8.85 17.69 -3.33
CA ASN A 137 9.90 17.31 -2.38
C ASN A 137 9.40 16.35 -1.29
N TYR A 138 8.11 16.06 -1.27
CA TYR A 138 7.57 15.15 -0.29
C TYR A 138 7.85 13.71 -0.68
N MET A 139 8.48 12.95 0.24
CA MET A 139 8.71 11.52 0.14
C MET A 139 7.96 10.82 1.29
N PHE A 140 7.08 9.90 0.93
CA PHE A 140 6.38 9.10 1.92
C PHE A 140 7.35 8.13 2.58
N ARG A 141 7.47 8.22 3.91
CA ARG A 141 8.29 7.32 4.72
C ARG A 141 7.47 6.12 5.14
N TRP A 142 7.95 4.94 4.83
CA TRP A 142 7.31 3.69 5.22
C TRP A 142 8.27 2.80 6.00
N ARG A 143 7.73 1.97 6.86
CA ARG A 143 8.51 1.06 7.68
C ARG A 143 7.67 -0.16 8.09
N THR A 144 8.33 -1.30 8.18
CA THR A 144 7.75 -2.52 8.73
C THR A 144 8.73 -3.14 9.74
N PRO A 145 8.32 -3.33 10.99
CA PRO A 145 7.08 -2.88 11.63
C PRO A 145 7.09 -1.36 11.87
N LEU A 146 5.91 -0.72 11.90
CA LEU A 146 5.80 0.73 12.10
C LEU A 146 6.03 1.16 13.55
N ALA A 147 5.88 0.26 14.51
CA ALA A 147 6.00 0.52 15.93
C ALA A 147 7.37 1.17 16.27
N GLU A 148 7.33 2.24 17.07
CA GLU A 148 8.52 3.02 17.43
C GLU A 148 9.51 2.18 18.26
N ASN A 149 10.78 2.18 17.85
CA ASN A 149 11.89 1.45 18.47
C ASN A 149 11.65 -0.07 18.57
N LYS A 150 10.85 -0.62 17.65
CA LYS A 150 10.59 -2.06 17.56
C LYS A 150 10.95 -2.60 16.19
N ALA A 151 11.37 -3.85 16.17
CA ALA A 151 11.66 -4.63 14.97
C ALA A 151 10.80 -5.90 14.96
N THR A 152 10.64 -6.54 13.83
CA THR A 152 9.98 -7.85 13.74
C THR A 152 10.87 -8.89 14.37
N TYR A 153 10.31 -9.70 15.27
CA TYR A 153 10.96 -10.89 15.79
C TYR A 153 11.18 -11.92 14.67
N SER A 154 12.39 -12.40 14.52
CA SER A 154 12.79 -13.30 13.43
C SER A 154 13.38 -14.60 13.98
N GLU A 155 12.52 -15.59 14.26
CA GLU A 155 12.93 -16.92 14.77
C GLU A 155 13.91 -17.60 13.80
N GLY A 156 13.66 -17.52 12.50
CA GLY A 156 14.47 -18.17 11.47
C GLY A 156 15.89 -17.60 11.34
N LEU A 157 16.20 -16.48 11.96
CA LEU A 157 17.55 -15.88 11.97
C LEU A 157 18.36 -16.21 13.24
N LYS A 158 17.75 -16.90 14.21
CA LYS A 158 18.43 -17.25 15.46
C LYS A 158 19.55 -18.25 15.21
N THR A 159 20.68 -17.98 15.87
CA THR A 159 21.84 -18.87 15.88
C THR A 159 21.95 -19.65 17.19
N ASP A 160 21.31 -19.16 18.25
CA ASP A 160 21.27 -19.77 19.57
C ASP A 160 19.89 -19.50 20.22
N TYR A 161 19.44 -20.40 21.09
CA TYR A 161 18.13 -20.27 21.76
C TYR A 161 18.04 -19.05 22.70
N SER A 162 19.15 -18.51 23.12
CA SER A 162 19.24 -17.33 24.01
C SER A 162 19.49 -16.01 23.29
N ASP A 163 19.46 -16.03 21.95
CA ASP A 163 19.84 -14.90 21.12
C ASP A 163 18.69 -14.57 20.15
N ASP A 164 17.83 -13.65 20.54
CA ASP A 164 16.74 -13.20 19.68
C ASP A 164 17.28 -12.32 18.55
N LYS A 165 16.62 -12.38 17.40
CA LYS A 165 16.95 -11.53 16.26
C LYS A 165 15.77 -10.65 15.91
N GLY A 166 16.06 -9.38 15.65
CA GLY A 166 15.13 -8.39 15.15
C GLY A 166 15.45 -7.97 13.73
N SER A 167 14.44 -7.69 12.93
CA SER A 167 14.62 -7.12 11.60
C SER A 167 13.58 -6.06 11.30
N TYR A 168 13.96 -5.07 10.48
CA TYR A 168 13.02 -4.09 9.94
C TYR A 168 13.41 -3.68 8.54
N ILE A 169 12.43 -3.22 7.79
CA ILE A 169 12.61 -2.58 6.49
C ILE A 169 12.11 -1.15 6.61
N TYR A 170 12.93 -0.21 6.14
CA TYR A 170 12.60 1.22 6.08
C TYR A 170 12.83 1.75 4.68
N GLY A 171 11.98 2.67 4.25
CA GLY A 171 12.18 3.35 2.99
C GLY A 171 11.46 4.67 2.84
N GLN A 172 11.84 5.39 1.79
CA GLN A 172 11.23 6.63 1.34
C GLN A 172 10.87 6.50 -0.13
N LYS A 173 9.66 6.88 -0.50
CA LYS A 173 9.19 6.76 -1.88
C LYS A 173 8.33 7.93 -2.31
N GLU A 174 8.36 8.19 -3.61
CA GLU A 174 7.41 9.10 -4.24
C GLU A 174 6.00 8.51 -4.21
N ILE A 175 5.00 9.38 -4.02
CA ILE A 175 3.59 9.02 -4.13
C ILE A 175 2.95 9.90 -5.18
N TRP A 176 2.41 9.26 -6.20
CA TRP A 176 1.68 9.89 -7.28
C TRP A 176 0.23 9.44 -7.28
N TYR A 177 -0.65 10.35 -7.60
CA TYR A 177 -2.09 10.08 -7.73
C TYR A 177 -2.56 10.41 -9.12
N LEU A 178 -3.44 9.58 -9.66
CA LEU A 178 -4.08 9.86 -10.93
C LEU A 178 -4.97 11.10 -10.78
N HIS A 179 -4.71 12.13 -11.58
CA HIS A 179 -5.45 13.39 -11.59
C HIS A 179 -6.55 13.37 -12.64
N SER A 180 -6.22 13.02 -13.87
CA SER A 180 -7.19 12.92 -14.95
C SER A 180 -6.79 11.90 -16.01
N ILE A 181 -7.80 11.39 -16.73
CA ILE A 181 -7.66 10.61 -17.94
C ILE A 181 -8.37 11.36 -19.06
N GLU A 182 -7.69 11.62 -20.14
CA GLU A 182 -8.18 12.40 -21.25
C GLU A 182 -8.13 11.61 -22.55
N SER A 183 -9.23 11.63 -23.30
CA SER A 183 -9.31 11.22 -24.70
C SER A 183 -9.68 12.43 -25.57
N LYS A 184 -9.80 12.25 -26.87
CA LYS A 184 -10.24 13.34 -27.76
C LYS A 184 -11.61 13.91 -27.41
N SER A 185 -12.51 13.10 -26.87
CA SER A 185 -13.91 13.48 -26.63
C SER A 185 -14.33 13.57 -25.18
N MET A 186 -13.61 12.89 -24.28
CA MET A 186 -14.00 12.75 -22.87
C MET A 186 -12.83 13.05 -21.95
N ILE A 187 -13.13 13.55 -20.76
CA ILE A 187 -12.19 13.67 -19.65
C ILE A 187 -12.79 13.09 -18.38
N ALA A 188 -12.03 12.29 -17.67
CA ALA A 188 -12.37 11.83 -16.32
C ALA A 188 -11.42 12.48 -15.33
N THR A 189 -11.93 13.12 -14.29
CA THR A 189 -11.14 13.72 -13.20
C THR A 189 -11.28 12.91 -11.92
N PHE A 190 -10.19 12.77 -11.16
CA PHE A 190 -10.09 11.98 -9.95
C PHE A 190 -9.91 12.90 -8.77
N THR A 191 -10.94 13.01 -7.92
CA THR A 191 -10.92 13.88 -6.74
C THR A 191 -10.49 13.09 -5.52
N LEU A 192 -9.42 13.52 -4.88
CA LEU A 192 -8.93 12.98 -3.61
C LEU A 192 -9.63 13.65 -2.43
N ASN A 193 -9.56 13.03 -1.24
CA ASN A 193 -9.99 13.67 -0.02
C ASN A 193 -9.18 14.95 0.26
N ASP A 194 -9.81 15.94 0.87
CA ASP A 194 -9.19 17.23 1.18
C ASP A 194 -9.11 17.45 2.71
N PRO A 195 -7.93 17.29 3.33
CA PRO A 195 -7.75 17.52 4.76
C PRO A 195 -8.04 18.96 5.18
N GLN A 196 -7.86 19.94 4.30
CA GLN A 196 -8.15 21.34 4.60
C GLN A 196 -9.67 21.61 4.75
N ARG A 197 -10.49 20.72 4.18
CA ARG A 197 -11.94 20.73 4.34
C ARG A 197 -12.44 19.79 5.43
N GLY A 198 -11.55 19.29 6.28
CA GLY A 198 -11.89 18.37 7.37
C GLY A 198 -12.10 16.92 6.92
N GLU A 199 -11.75 16.57 5.69
CA GLU A 199 -11.83 15.21 5.17
C GLU A 199 -10.55 14.44 5.54
N LEU A 200 -10.35 14.24 6.83
CA LEU A 200 -9.16 13.58 7.34
C LEU A 200 -9.21 12.08 7.05
N ARG A 201 -8.05 11.53 6.71
CA ARG A 201 -7.84 10.10 6.67
C ARG A 201 -7.40 9.61 8.04
N GLU A 202 -7.98 8.49 8.50
CA GLU A 202 -7.69 7.91 9.81
C GLU A 202 -6.77 6.69 9.75
N ASP A 203 -6.21 6.40 8.57
CA ASP A 203 -5.23 5.32 8.35
C ASP A 203 -4.16 5.72 7.32
N ALA A 204 -3.31 4.75 6.98
CA ALA A 204 -2.21 4.90 6.01
C ALA A 204 -1.25 6.03 6.37
N PHE A 205 -1.01 6.19 7.67
CA PHE A 205 0.04 7.05 8.20
C PHE A 205 1.42 6.48 7.87
N GLY A 206 2.36 7.37 7.60
CA GLY A 206 3.74 7.03 7.36
C GLY A 206 4.54 6.81 8.65
N SER A 207 5.82 6.55 8.48
CA SER A 207 6.78 6.48 9.59
C SER A 207 7.37 7.87 9.89
N LYS A 208 7.60 8.18 11.17
CA LYS A 208 8.38 9.36 11.57
C LYS A 208 9.82 9.31 11.01
N GLY A 209 10.38 8.11 10.92
CA GLY A 209 11.74 7.89 10.43
C GLY A 209 12.14 6.41 10.47
N GLU A 210 13.44 6.14 10.35
CA GLU A 210 14.00 4.78 10.33
C GLU A 210 13.69 3.99 11.62
N ASN A 211 13.55 4.65 12.76
CA ASN A 211 13.26 3.99 14.03
C ASN A 211 11.76 3.80 14.30
N GLY A 212 10.91 4.03 13.29
CA GLY A 212 9.47 3.84 13.40
C GLY A 212 8.74 5.01 14.04
N GLY A 213 7.56 4.72 14.57
CA GLY A 213 6.61 5.72 15.06
C GLY A 213 5.70 6.25 13.94
N THR A 214 4.48 6.57 14.29
CA THR A 214 3.45 6.97 13.33
C THR A 214 3.49 8.46 13.03
N ASP A 215 3.65 8.84 11.77
CA ASP A 215 3.52 10.22 11.28
C ASP A 215 2.10 10.45 10.76
N MET A 216 1.30 11.14 11.54
CA MET A 216 -0.11 11.43 11.22
C MET A 216 -0.30 12.67 10.34
N GLN A 217 0.76 13.43 10.06
CA GLN A 217 0.61 14.75 9.41
C GLN A 217 0.30 14.64 7.92
N GLN A 218 0.85 13.64 7.25
CA GLN A 218 0.74 13.49 5.80
C GLN A 218 0.35 12.04 5.42
N PRO A 219 -0.83 11.57 5.79
CA PRO A 219 -1.31 10.24 5.42
C PRO A 219 -1.50 10.14 3.90
N LEU A 220 -1.45 8.92 3.36
CA LEU A 220 -1.83 8.72 1.97
C LEU A 220 -3.27 9.20 1.74
N ARG A 221 -3.52 9.84 0.59
CA ARG A 221 -4.87 10.28 0.20
C ARG A 221 -5.72 9.11 -0.27
N TYR A 222 -7.04 9.25 -0.21
CA TYR A 222 -7.98 8.30 -0.81
C TYR A 222 -8.81 8.96 -1.91
N LEU A 223 -9.23 8.14 -2.87
CA LEU A 223 -10.12 8.57 -3.94
C LEU A 223 -11.54 8.77 -3.41
N LYS A 224 -12.07 9.98 -3.55
CA LYS A 224 -13.40 10.35 -3.09
C LYS A 224 -14.44 10.25 -4.20
N GLN A 225 -14.06 10.64 -5.42
CA GLN A 225 -15.00 10.79 -6.52
C GLN A 225 -14.28 10.72 -7.87
N ILE A 226 -14.99 10.23 -8.88
CA ILE A 226 -14.56 10.32 -10.28
C ILE A 226 -15.67 11.01 -11.05
N ASP A 227 -15.33 12.12 -11.73
CA ASP A 227 -16.25 12.85 -12.59
C ASP A 227 -15.86 12.66 -14.06
N VAL A 228 -16.82 12.29 -14.88
CA VAL A 228 -16.64 12.10 -16.33
C VAL A 228 -17.37 13.20 -17.06
N TYR A 229 -16.67 13.94 -17.90
CA TYR A 229 -17.19 15.06 -18.68
C TYR A 229 -17.04 14.82 -20.18
N SER A 230 -17.89 15.46 -20.99
CA SER A 230 -17.53 15.79 -22.36
C SER A 230 -16.34 16.75 -22.33
N LYS A 231 -15.27 16.47 -23.08
CA LYS A 231 -14.07 17.33 -23.12
C LYS A 231 -14.44 18.74 -23.64
N ALA A 232 -15.30 18.83 -24.64
CA ALA A 232 -15.77 20.10 -25.18
C ALA A 232 -16.50 20.96 -24.11
N ASP A 233 -17.37 20.33 -23.29
CA ASP A 233 -18.04 21.05 -22.20
C ASP A 233 -17.05 21.46 -21.10
N TYR A 234 -16.13 20.57 -20.74
CA TYR A 234 -15.12 20.82 -19.71
C TYR A 234 -14.18 21.97 -20.09
N VAL A 235 -13.68 22.00 -21.33
CA VAL A 235 -12.79 23.06 -21.83
C VAL A 235 -13.53 24.41 -21.90
N LYS A 236 -14.78 24.41 -22.38
CA LYS A 236 -15.61 25.62 -22.52
C LYS A 236 -16.03 26.19 -21.18
N ASN A 237 -16.56 25.37 -20.27
CA ASN A 237 -17.24 25.81 -19.05
C ASN A 237 -16.41 25.60 -17.80
N LYS A 238 -15.28 24.89 -17.85
CA LYS A 238 -14.34 24.63 -16.75
C LYS A 238 -15.08 24.26 -15.45
N GLU A 239 -15.06 25.14 -14.45
CA GLU A 239 -15.69 24.94 -13.14
C GLU A 239 -17.22 24.80 -13.20
N ALA A 240 -17.85 25.38 -14.21
CA ALA A 240 -19.28 25.28 -14.44
C ALA A 240 -19.68 24.02 -15.24
N ALA A 241 -18.73 23.29 -15.79
CA ALA A 241 -19.00 22.05 -16.53
C ALA A 241 -19.80 21.06 -15.68
N LYS A 242 -20.71 20.35 -16.34
CA LYS A 242 -21.53 19.34 -15.67
C LYS A 242 -21.05 17.94 -16.04
N PRO A 243 -20.70 17.10 -15.05
CA PRO A 243 -20.30 15.75 -15.35
C PRO A 243 -21.47 14.96 -15.97
N VAL A 244 -21.20 14.26 -17.04
CA VAL A 244 -22.14 13.31 -17.63
C VAL A 244 -22.43 12.17 -16.65
N LYS A 245 -21.40 11.74 -15.94
CA LYS A 245 -21.46 10.69 -14.93
C LYS A 245 -20.49 10.99 -13.80
N THR A 246 -20.93 10.77 -12.56
CA THR A 246 -20.06 10.80 -11.38
C THR A 246 -20.11 9.46 -10.66
N VAL A 247 -18.96 8.95 -10.27
CA VAL A 247 -18.81 7.79 -9.39
C VAL A 247 -18.47 8.31 -7.99
N HIS A 248 -19.25 7.92 -7.00
CA HIS A 248 -19.06 8.28 -5.61
C HIS A 248 -18.63 7.07 -4.80
N PHE A 249 -17.72 7.28 -3.85
CA PHE A 249 -17.22 6.24 -2.96
C PHE A 249 -17.52 6.63 -1.50
N GLU A 250 -17.98 5.66 -0.73
CA GLU A 250 -18.17 5.80 0.72
C GLU A 250 -17.29 4.76 1.43
N TYR A 251 -16.53 5.22 2.42
CA TYR A 251 -15.56 4.42 3.15
C TYR A 251 -15.82 4.47 4.65
N ASN A 252 -15.30 3.46 5.36
CA ASN A 252 -15.11 3.48 6.80
C ASN A 252 -13.75 2.86 7.16
N TYR A 253 -13.52 2.55 8.45
CA TYR A 253 -12.26 2.00 8.97
C TYR A 253 -12.51 0.78 9.86
N GLU A 254 -13.38 -0.13 9.43
CA GLU A 254 -13.84 -1.26 10.23
C GLU A 254 -12.96 -2.50 10.15
N LEU A 255 -12.15 -2.65 9.09
CA LEU A 255 -11.33 -3.84 8.89
C LEU A 255 -9.92 -3.66 9.43
N CYS A 256 -9.35 -4.77 9.92
CA CYS A 256 -7.97 -4.80 10.42
C CYS A 256 -7.75 -3.79 11.55
N LEU A 257 -8.62 -3.80 12.56
CA LEU A 257 -8.53 -2.89 13.71
C LEU A 257 -7.19 -3.02 14.42
N GLY A 258 -6.67 -1.90 14.90
CA GLY A 258 -5.40 -1.87 15.63
C GLY A 258 -4.15 -1.90 14.74
N VAL A 259 -4.30 -1.76 13.41
CA VAL A 259 -3.13 -1.64 12.53
C VAL A 259 -2.32 -0.38 12.89
N PRO A 260 -0.98 -0.48 13.03
CA PRO A 260 -0.15 0.62 13.53
C PRO A 260 -0.16 1.90 12.69
N SER A 261 -0.51 1.78 11.40
CA SER A 261 -0.64 2.92 10.48
C SER A 261 -1.99 3.61 10.54
N SER A 262 -2.83 3.32 11.55
CA SER A 262 -4.15 3.92 11.73
C SER A 262 -4.26 4.66 13.06
N ALA A 263 -5.25 5.54 13.16
CA ALA A 263 -5.61 6.20 14.41
C ALA A 263 -6.07 5.16 15.45
N PRO A 264 -5.93 5.44 16.76
CA PRO A 264 -6.35 4.51 17.81
C PRO A 264 -7.80 4.05 17.64
N GLY A 265 -8.01 2.74 17.69
CA GLY A 265 -9.34 2.12 17.54
C GLY A 265 -9.86 2.05 16.10
N LYS A 266 -9.07 2.47 15.12
CA LYS A 266 -9.40 2.40 13.70
C LYS A 266 -8.65 1.28 13.00
N GLY A 267 -9.19 0.86 11.87
CA GLY A 267 -8.58 -0.10 10.96
C GLY A 267 -8.15 0.54 9.66
N LYS A 268 -8.14 -0.23 8.59
CA LYS A 268 -7.80 0.23 7.23
C LYS A 268 -9.01 0.82 6.52
N LEU A 269 -8.76 1.74 5.59
CA LEU A 269 -9.78 2.29 4.71
C LEU A 269 -10.54 1.15 4.01
N THR A 270 -11.84 1.07 4.26
CA THR A 270 -12.72 0.01 3.80
C THR A 270 -13.82 0.59 2.94
N LEU A 271 -13.92 0.15 1.68
CA LEU A 271 -14.95 0.61 0.76
C LEU A 271 -16.31 0.04 1.18
N LYS A 272 -17.27 0.90 1.48
CA LYS A 272 -18.62 0.49 1.92
C LYS A 272 -19.66 0.56 0.82
N LYS A 273 -19.63 1.62 0.03
CA LYS A 273 -20.63 1.83 -1.02
C LYS A 273 -20.02 2.51 -2.23
N ILE A 274 -20.58 2.18 -3.39
CA ILE A 274 -20.39 2.90 -4.64
C ILE A 274 -21.76 3.22 -5.21
N TRP A 275 -21.95 4.48 -5.67
CA TRP A 275 -23.14 4.82 -6.45
C TRP A 275 -22.78 5.75 -7.59
N PHE A 276 -23.69 5.84 -8.54
CA PHE A 276 -23.51 6.66 -9.73
C PHE A 276 -24.56 7.75 -9.78
N THR A 277 -24.14 8.95 -10.18
CA THR A 277 -25.04 10.06 -10.50
C THR A 277 -24.77 10.53 -11.93
N TYR A 278 -25.78 11.14 -12.53
CA TYR A 278 -25.75 11.59 -13.92
C TYR A 278 -26.22 13.03 -13.96
N ASN A 279 -25.48 13.91 -14.65
CA ASN A 279 -25.80 15.34 -14.78
C ASN A 279 -26.12 16.01 -13.43
N LYS A 280 -25.39 15.68 -12.39
CA LYS A 280 -25.59 16.13 -10.98
C LYS A 280 -26.93 15.67 -10.36
N ASN A 281 -27.59 14.68 -10.90
CA ASN A 281 -28.82 14.11 -10.33
C ASN A 281 -28.51 13.05 -9.27
N ASN A 282 -28.87 13.29 -8.02
CA ASN A 282 -28.55 12.45 -6.87
C ASN A 282 -29.46 11.20 -6.70
N LYS A 283 -30.34 10.89 -7.62
CA LYS A 283 -31.27 9.73 -7.49
C LYS A 283 -30.51 8.40 -7.34
N GLY A 284 -29.34 8.29 -7.95
CA GLY A 284 -28.50 7.09 -7.87
C GLY A 284 -28.01 6.73 -6.46
N GLN A 285 -27.92 7.72 -5.56
CA GLN A 285 -27.55 7.52 -4.16
C GLN A 285 -28.51 6.60 -3.39
N LYS A 286 -29.78 6.53 -3.84
CA LYS A 286 -30.80 5.65 -3.24
C LYS A 286 -30.63 4.17 -3.58
N LYS A 287 -29.76 3.83 -4.53
CA LYS A 287 -29.50 2.46 -4.98
C LYS A 287 -28.00 2.22 -5.12
N PRO A 288 -27.24 2.27 -4.01
CA PRO A 288 -25.80 2.02 -4.04
C PRO A 288 -25.50 0.54 -4.24
N TYR A 289 -24.33 0.24 -4.77
CA TYR A 289 -23.66 -1.04 -4.57
C TYR A 289 -23.07 -1.04 -3.17
N VAL A 290 -23.43 -2.04 -2.36
CA VAL A 290 -22.97 -2.17 -0.96
C VAL A 290 -21.99 -3.32 -0.87
N PHE A 291 -20.86 -3.09 -0.23
CA PHE A 291 -19.81 -4.09 0.02
C PHE A 291 -19.91 -4.58 1.45
N LEU A 292 -20.12 -5.88 1.60
CA LEU A 292 -20.18 -6.60 2.88
C LEU A 292 -18.92 -7.44 3.03
N TYR A 293 -18.26 -7.32 4.16
CA TYR A 293 -16.98 -7.99 4.45
C TYR A 293 -17.11 -9.06 5.54
N HIS A 294 -18.26 -9.12 6.20
CA HIS A 294 -18.56 -10.15 7.16
C HIS A 294 -19.33 -11.30 6.51
N PRO A 295 -18.93 -12.55 6.74
CA PRO A 295 -19.74 -13.69 6.35
C PRO A 295 -21.04 -13.77 7.16
N LYS A 296 -21.15 -12.97 8.22
CA LYS A 296 -22.30 -12.88 9.11
C LYS A 296 -23.00 -11.54 8.95
N ASP A 297 -24.24 -11.57 8.48
CA ASP A 297 -25.17 -10.48 8.75
C ASP A 297 -25.52 -10.52 10.24
N ILE A 298 -25.13 -9.50 10.98
CA ILE A 298 -25.41 -9.39 12.42
C ILE A 298 -26.93 -9.42 12.71
N ASN A 299 -27.74 -9.19 11.69
CA ASN A 299 -29.20 -9.20 11.72
C ASN A 299 -29.80 -10.51 11.17
N ASP A 300 -28.99 -11.45 10.68
CA ASP A 300 -29.46 -12.75 10.22
C ASP A 300 -29.37 -13.79 11.35
N PRO A 301 -30.50 -14.22 11.92
CA PRO A 301 -30.53 -15.22 12.99
C PRO A 301 -30.00 -16.60 12.56
N GLY A 302 -29.88 -16.86 11.25
CA GLY A 302 -29.34 -18.11 10.70
C GLY A 302 -27.83 -18.10 10.46
N SER A 303 -27.14 -16.97 10.68
CA SER A 303 -25.70 -16.89 10.48
C SER A 303 -24.94 -17.72 11.51
N ASP A 304 -23.93 -18.49 11.08
CA ASP A 304 -23.10 -19.33 11.94
C ASP A 304 -22.43 -18.47 13.04
N PRO A 305 -22.70 -18.71 14.34
CA PRO A 305 -22.06 -18.00 15.42
C PRO A 305 -20.53 -18.21 15.49
N LYS A 306 -20.01 -19.22 14.77
CA LYS A 306 -18.58 -19.49 14.63
C LYS A 306 -17.96 -18.86 13.38
N ALA A 307 -18.76 -18.22 12.52
CA ALA A 307 -18.21 -17.47 11.39
C ALA A 307 -17.22 -16.43 11.93
N ALA A 308 -15.95 -16.58 11.57
CA ALA A 308 -14.88 -15.75 12.09
C ALA A 308 -15.14 -14.30 11.74
N TYR A 309 -15.14 -13.43 12.74
CA TYR A 309 -15.05 -11.99 12.49
C TYR A 309 -13.75 -11.69 11.75
N ASN A 310 -13.76 -10.66 10.91
CA ASN A 310 -12.52 -10.17 10.33
C ASN A 310 -11.53 -9.85 11.46
N PRO A 311 -10.32 -10.42 11.44
CA PRO A 311 -9.39 -10.27 12.56
C PRO A 311 -8.87 -8.85 12.68
N GLY A 312 -8.50 -8.46 13.89
CA GLY A 312 -7.64 -7.31 14.13
C GLY A 312 -6.24 -7.52 13.59
N TYR A 313 -5.44 -6.48 13.61
CA TYR A 313 -4.04 -6.57 13.22
C TYR A 313 -3.26 -7.46 14.21
N ASP A 314 -2.59 -8.45 13.67
CA ASP A 314 -1.62 -9.27 14.40
C ASP A 314 -0.39 -9.49 13.48
N PRO A 315 0.80 -8.97 13.85
CA PRO A 315 2.00 -9.12 13.03
C PRO A 315 2.42 -10.58 12.86
N LYS A 316 2.10 -11.45 13.82
CA LYS A 316 2.40 -12.89 13.74
C LYS A 316 1.46 -13.64 12.79
N GLY A 317 0.31 -13.06 12.51
CA GLY A 317 -0.71 -13.67 11.65
C GLY A 317 -0.38 -13.65 10.17
N PHE A 318 0.67 -12.94 9.75
CA PHE A 318 1.05 -12.85 8.34
C PHE A 318 2.20 -13.82 8.01
N ASP A 319 2.04 -14.55 6.89
CA ASP A 319 3.13 -15.32 6.32
C ASP A 319 4.07 -14.40 5.48
N ARG A 320 5.13 -14.99 4.91
CA ARG A 320 6.11 -14.24 4.09
C ARG A 320 5.53 -13.71 2.78
N TRP A 321 4.39 -14.21 2.34
CA TRP A 321 3.68 -13.76 1.14
C TRP A 321 2.57 -12.75 1.45
N GLY A 322 2.34 -12.45 2.75
CA GLY A 322 1.34 -11.48 3.19
C GLY A 322 -0.07 -12.09 3.38
N ASN A 323 -0.22 -13.42 3.33
CA ASN A 323 -1.48 -14.05 3.66
C ASN A 323 -1.67 -14.06 5.18
N TYR A 324 -2.90 -13.85 5.62
CA TYR A 324 -3.25 -13.84 7.04
C TYR A 324 -3.84 -15.17 7.50
N LYS A 325 -3.40 -15.60 8.67
CA LYS A 325 -3.98 -16.70 9.43
C LYS A 325 -3.74 -16.47 10.91
N ASP A 326 -4.68 -16.90 11.75
CA ASP A 326 -4.57 -16.77 13.21
C ASP A 326 -3.37 -17.58 13.75
N ALA A 327 -2.32 -16.86 14.17
CA ALA A 327 -1.09 -17.47 14.69
C ALA A 327 -1.27 -18.17 16.05
N ARG A 328 -2.39 -17.94 16.77
CA ARG A 328 -2.68 -18.62 18.05
C ARG A 328 -2.82 -20.13 17.91
N ASN A 329 -3.09 -20.60 16.70
CA ASN A 329 -3.19 -22.03 16.38
C ASN A 329 -1.82 -22.68 16.09
N ASN A 330 -0.75 -21.89 15.99
CA ASN A 330 0.58 -22.41 15.74
C ASN A 330 1.23 -22.93 17.04
N PRO A 331 2.11 -23.95 16.97
CA PRO A 331 2.90 -24.39 18.11
C PRO A 331 3.66 -23.23 18.76
N ALA A 332 3.61 -23.14 20.08
CA ALA A 332 4.20 -22.05 20.86
C ALA A 332 3.80 -20.63 20.39
N GLN A 333 2.68 -20.51 19.66
CA GLN A 333 2.20 -19.25 19.07
C GLN A 333 3.23 -18.56 18.15
N MET A 334 4.02 -19.36 17.44
CA MET A 334 4.99 -18.86 16.47
C MET A 334 4.34 -18.02 15.38
N SER A 335 5.09 -17.07 14.86
CA SER A 335 4.71 -16.30 13.68
C SER A 335 4.50 -17.21 12.46
N ASN A 336 3.48 -16.95 11.66
CA ASN A 336 3.26 -17.66 10.39
C ASN A 336 4.45 -17.53 9.43
N ALA A 337 5.20 -16.44 9.50
CA ALA A 337 6.41 -16.24 8.70
C ALA A 337 7.51 -17.27 9.03
N ASP A 338 7.58 -17.71 10.27
CA ASP A 338 8.62 -18.65 10.75
C ASP A 338 8.14 -20.10 10.77
N TYR A 339 6.83 -20.34 10.86
CA TYR A 339 6.24 -21.66 11.00
C TYR A 339 6.65 -22.65 9.89
N PRO A 340 6.76 -22.29 8.61
CA PRO A 340 7.19 -23.21 7.56
C PRO A 340 8.59 -23.81 7.74
N TYR A 341 9.42 -23.20 8.59
CA TYR A 341 10.76 -23.69 8.90
C TYR A 341 10.82 -24.65 10.08
N THR A 342 9.70 -24.80 10.80
CA THR A 342 9.61 -25.73 11.92
C THR A 342 9.16 -27.11 11.44
N LEU A 343 10.10 -28.05 11.48
CA LEU A 343 9.90 -29.51 11.43
C LEU A 343 8.77 -30.00 10.49
N GLN A 344 9.07 -30.14 9.23
CA GLN A 344 8.17 -30.79 8.26
C GLN A 344 7.79 -32.24 8.65
N ASN A 345 8.49 -32.86 9.59
CA ASN A 345 8.21 -34.19 10.14
C ASN A 345 7.39 -34.15 11.43
N GLY A 346 6.80 -33.01 11.78
CA GLY A 346 6.13 -32.80 13.07
C GLY A 346 4.80 -33.53 13.28
N ASN A 347 4.32 -34.29 12.28
CA ASN A 347 3.08 -35.08 12.42
C ASN A 347 3.27 -36.40 13.14
N GLU A 348 4.48 -36.72 13.57
CA GLU A 348 4.79 -37.92 14.31
C GLU A 348 5.00 -37.60 15.80
N THR A 349 4.54 -38.53 16.68
CA THR A 349 4.91 -38.53 18.08
C THR A 349 6.37 -38.96 18.22
N ASN A 350 7.00 -38.78 19.39
CA ASN A 350 8.36 -39.27 19.71
C ASN A 350 8.56 -40.77 19.48
N ASN A 351 7.48 -41.53 19.28
CA ASN A 351 7.48 -42.97 19.01
C ASN A 351 7.11 -43.33 17.58
N GLY A 352 7.19 -42.37 16.61
CA GLY A 352 6.88 -42.61 15.20
C GLY A 352 5.39 -42.86 14.89
N LYS A 353 4.48 -42.54 15.81
CA LYS A 353 3.04 -42.64 15.58
C LYS A 353 2.46 -41.34 15.05
N TRP A 354 1.49 -41.44 14.14
CA TRP A 354 0.75 -40.32 13.63
C TRP A 354 0.04 -39.55 14.73
N ASP A 355 0.24 -38.26 14.80
CA ASP A 355 -0.45 -37.35 15.72
C ASP A 355 -1.47 -36.51 14.95
N SER A 356 -2.74 -36.88 15.07
CA SER A 356 -3.84 -36.20 14.39
C SER A 356 -3.99 -34.73 14.81
N THR A 357 -3.61 -34.38 16.04
CA THR A 357 -3.66 -33.02 16.55
C THR A 357 -2.60 -32.14 15.85
N LYS A 358 -1.37 -32.65 15.73
CA LYS A 358 -0.29 -31.98 15.00
C LYS A 358 -0.62 -31.87 13.51
N ALA A 359 -1.18 -32.94 12.92
CA ALA A 359 -1.60 -32.90 11.51
C ALA A 359 -2.69 -31.86 11.26
N ALA A 360 -3.69 -31.76 12.16
CA ALA A 360 -4.72 -30.74 12.09
C ALA A 360 -4.15 -29.32 12.25
N MET A 361 -3.17 -29.13 13.15
CA MET A 361 -2.47 -27.85 13.33
C MET A 361 -1.67 -27.48 12.08
N HIS A 362 -1.00 -28.44 11.44
CA HIS A 362 -0.29 -28.24 10.18
C HIS A 362 -1.24 -27.92 9.03
N ALA A 363 -2.33 -28.71 8.87
CA ALA A 363 -3.36 -28.43 7.86
C ALA A 363 -4.05 -27.08 8.06
N ALA A 364 -4.23 -26.68 9.33
CA ALA A 364 -4.72 -25.35 9.65
C ALA A 364 -3.66 -24.24 9.46
N ALA A 365 -2.37 -24.58 9.32
CA ALA A 365 -1.28 -23.62 9.06
C ALA A 365 -1.11 -23.27 7.59
N TRP A 366 -1.59 -24.10 6.67
CA TRP A 366 -1.63 -23.89 5.23
C TRP A 366 -3.04 -23.53 4.77
#